data_0fa993d0f23b1a721d7962a612d4b7f2
#
_entry.id   0fa993d0f23b1a721d7962a612d4b7f2
#
_cell.length_a   1.000
_cell.length_b   1.000
_cell.length_c   1.000
_cell.angle_alpha   90.00
_cell.angle_beta   90.00
_cell.angle_gamma   90.00
#
_symmetry.space_group_name_H-M   'P 1'
#
loop_
_entity.id
_entity.type
_entity.pdbx_description
1 polymer ?
#
loop_
_entity_poly.entity_id
_entity_poly.type
_entity_poly.pdbx_seq_one_letter_code
_entity_poly.pdbx_strand_id
1 'polypeptide(L)'
;MYNSWNMEHYTWESMDKEVVNERMWRKVITGDKAMVAQVFIAKGAVVPEHHHESEQITYILTGALEFEIEGRQIVVSAGQVLRIPSNVPHRAVALEDTLDLDIFSPIRIDWLTGQDHYLRRG
;
A
#
# COMPACT_ATOMS: atom_id res chain seq x y z
N MET A 1 -24.23 -20.16 1.45
CA MET A 1 -25.02 -19.27 2.35
C MET A 1 -24.11 -18.22 2.94
N TYR A 2 -24.50 -16.98 2.95
CA TYR A 2 -23.75 -15.91 3.59
C TYR A 2 -24.32 -15.61 4.99
N ASN A 3 -23.49 -14.99 5.83
CA ASN A 3 -23.87 -14.53 7.16
C ASN A 3 -23.65 -13.02 7.24
N SER A 4 -24.73 -12.25 7.30
CA SER A 4 -24.65 -10.78 7.34
C SER A 4 -24.02 -10.24 8.63
N TRP A 5 -23.95 -11.06 9.71
CA TRP A 5 -23.29 -10.68 10.95
C TRP A 5 -21.75 -10.66 10.82
N ASN A 6 -21.21 -11.19 9.72
CA ASN A 6 -19.77 -11.15 9.45
C ASN A 6 -19.35 -9.89 8.67
N MET A 7 -20.28 -8.95 8.47
CA MET A 7 -19.93 -7.66 7.90
C MET A 7 -19.20 -6.79 8.91
N GLU A 8 -18.21 -6.06 8.40
CA GLU A 8 -17.40 -5.15 9.19
C GLU A 8 -17.49 -3.74 8.58
N HIS A 9 -17.52 -2.74 9.45
CA HIS A 9 -17.68 -1.34 9.02
C HIS A 9 -16.62 -0.49 9.73
N TYR A 10 -15.84 0.25 8.97
CA TYR A 10 -14.69 1.00 9.47
C TYR A 10 -14.74 2.47 9.06
N THR A 11 -14.13 3.30 9.89
CA THR A 11 -13.85 4.69 9.56
C THR A 11 -12.34 4.89 9.69
N TRP A 12 -11.67 5.36 8.62
CA TRP A 12 -10.22 5.55 8.64
C TRP A 12 -9.76 6.40 9.82
N GLU A 13 -10.49 7.48 10.12
CA GLU A 13 -10.09 8.42 11.18
C GLU A 13 -10.06 7.79 12.56
N SER A 14 -10.89 6.79 12.82
CA SER A 14 -10.93 6.12 14.12
C SER A 14 -9.99 4.93 14.23
N MET A 15 -9.26 4.61 13.17
CA MET A 15 -8.29 3.51 13.19
C MET A 15 -6.92 4.01 13.64
N ASP A 16 -6.23 3.19 14.41
CA ASP A 16 -4.87 3.48 14.84
C ASP A 16 -3.89 3.35 13.67
N LYS A 17 -2.90 4.23 13.66
CA LYS A 17 -1.80 4.15 12.70
C LYS A 17 -0.85 3.04 13.12
N GLU A 18 -0.47 2.19 12.18
CA GLU A 18 0.66 1.28 12.35
C GLU A 18 1.90 1.99 11.80
N VAL A 19 2.84 2.34 12.68
CA VAL A 19 4.09 2.96 12.27
C VAL A 19 5.01 1.87 11.71
N VAL A 20 5.34 1.96 10.43
CA VAL A 20 6.20 1.00 9.75
C VAL A 20 7.67 1.38 9.93
N ASN A 21 7.97 2.67 9.76
CA ASN A 21 9.27 3.28 10.02
C ASN A 21 9.06 4.78 10.28
N GLU A 22 10.15 5.54 10.45
CA GLU A 22 10.07 6.97 10.78
C GLU A 22 9.34 7.82 9.74
N ARG A 23 9.22 7.32 8.50
CA ARG A 23 8.72 8.10 7.37
C ARG A 23 7.46 7.49 6.76
N MET A 24 6.91 6.44 7.38
CA MET A 24 5.79 5.70 6.79
C MET A 24 4.89 5.13 7.87
N TRP A 25 3.59 5.31 7.71
CA TRP A 25 2.58 4.63 8.53
C TRP A 25 1.47 4.11 7.63
N ARG A 26 0.69 3.19 8.14
CA ARG A 26 -0.43 2.63 7.41
C ARG A 26 -1.58 2.26 8.34
N LYS A 27 -2.77 2.17 7.77
CA LYS A 27 -3.97 1.63 8.39
C LYS A 27 -4.50 0.55 7.47
N VAL A 28 -4.71 -0.67 7.97
CA VAL A 28 -5.01 -1.84 7.14
C VAL A 28 -6.37 -2.40 7.49
N ILE A 29 -7.18 -2.65 6.47
CA ILE A 29 -8.44 -3.39 6.57
C ILE A 29 -8.29 -4.61 5.69
N THR A 30 -8.45 -5.81 6.27
CA THR A 30 -8.32 -7.04 5.52
C THR A 30 -9.61 -7.85 5.54
N GLY A 31 -9.99 -8.38 4.38
CA GLY A 31 -10.96 -9.44 4.25
C GLY A 31 -10.24 -10.77 4.07
N ASP A 32 -10.96 -11.77 3.59
CA ASP A 32 -10.39 -13.10 3.32
C ASP A 32 -9.60 -13.13 2.00
N LYS A 33 -10.06 -12.38 1.00
CA LYS A 33 -9.51 -12.43 -0.37
C LYS A 33 -8.92 -11.12 -0.83
N ALA A 34 -9.23 -10.02 -0.16
CA ALA A 34 -8.77 -8.69 -0.54
C ALA A 34 -8.45 -7.88 0.70
N MET A 35 -7.51 -6.94 0.52
CA MET A 35 -7.05 -6.05 1.57
C MET A 35 -7.01 -4.64 1.01
N VAL A 36 -7.37 -3.65 1.81
CA VAL A 36 -7.18 -2.25 1.48
C VAL A 36 -6.38 -1.58 2.60
N ALA A 37 -5.41 -0.76 2.22
CA ALA A 37 -4.59 -0.03 3.17
C ALA A 37 -4.54 1.44 2.79
N GLN A 38 -4.69 2.31 3.80
CA GLN A 38 -4.36 3.71 3.68
C GLN A 38 -2.91 3.87 4.14
N VAL A 39 -2.05 4.36 3.25
CA VAL A 39 -0.60 4.43 3.50
C VAL A 39 -0.13 5.88 3.37
N PHE A 40 0.58 6.35 4.38
CA PHE A 40 1.28 7.63 4.35
C PHE A 40 2.76 7.40 4.11
N ILE A 41 3.33 8.11 3.15
CA ILE A 41 4.75 8.04 2.79
C ILE A 41 5.29 9.46 2.75
N ALA A 42 6.23 9.78 3.64
CA ALA A 42 6.81 11.11 3.72
C ALA A 42 7.67 11.40 2.48
N LYS A 43 7.71 12.67 2.08
CA LYS A 43 8.54 13.13 0.95
C LYS A 43 9.95 12.60 1.04
N GLY A 44 10.44 12.01 -0.05
CA GLY A 44 11.78 11.44 -0.16
C GLY A 44 11.93 10.03 0.39
N ALA A 45 10.90 9.51 1.06
CA ALA A 45 10.95 8.13 1.54
C ALA A 45 10.91 7.16 0.37
N VAL A 46 11.62 6.05 0.51
CA VAL A 46 11.76 5.03 -0.53
C VAL A 46 11.08 3.75 -0.08
N VAL A 47 10.24 3.22 -0.94
CA VAL A 47 9.76 1.83 -0.84
C VAL A 47 10.72 1.01 -1.70
N PRO A 48 11.58 0.18 -1.08
CA PRO A 48 12.57 -0.59 -1.85
C PRO A 48 11.94 -1.54 -2.84
N GLU A 49 12.68 -1.91 -3.87
CA GLU A 49 12.21 -2.85 -4.86
C GLU A 49 11.81 -4.17 -4.19
N HIS A 50 10.62 -4.63 -4.52
CA HIS A 50 10.06 -5.88 -4.01
C HIS A 50 9.00 -6.38 -4.98
N HIS A 51 8.59 -7.60 -4.79
CA HIS A 51 7.46 -8.19 -5.52
C HIS A 51 6.64 -9.05 -4.56
N HIS A 52 5.42 -9.33 -4.93
CA HIS A 52 4.51 -10.15 -4.13
C HIS A 52 3.46 -10.80 -5.03
N GLU A 53 2.88 -11.87 -4.56
CA GLU A 53 1.83 -12.59 -5.27
C GLU A 53 0.60 -11.72 -5.51
N SER A 54 0.28 -10.85 -4.57
CA SER A 54 -0.89 -9.98 -4.69
C SER A 54 -0.80 -9.09 -5.92
N GLU A 55 -1.88 -9.03 -6.68
CA GLU A 55 -2.12 -7.90 -7.58
C GLU A 55 -2.30 -6.66 -6.70
N GLN A 56 -1.77 -5.54 -7.15
CA GLN A 56 -1.86 -4.28 -6.40
C GLN A 56 -2.49 -3.21 -7.27
N ILE A 57 -3.45 -2.47 -6.69
CA ILE A 57 -4.00 -1.27 -7.30
C ILE A 57 -3.73 -0.13 -6.32
N THR A 58 -2.99 0.88 -6.77
CA THR A 58 -2.61 2.03 -5.97
C THR A 58 -3.34 3.27 -6.46
N TYR A 59 -4.11 3.90 -5.57
CA TYR A 59 -4.84 5.14 -5.83
C TYR A 59 -4.19 6.24 -5.00
N ILE A 60 -3.64 7.28 -5.64
CA ILE A 60 -3.06 8.42 -4.93
C ILE A 60 -4.16 9.39 -4.53
N LEU A 61 -4.33 9.61 -3.23
CA LEU A 61 -5.28 10.57 -2.69
C LEU A 61 -4.69 11.97 -2.68
N THR A 62 -3.47 12.12 -2.15
CA THR A 62 -2.72 13.37 -2.13
C THR A 62 -1.25 13.07 -2.36
N GLY A 63 -0.52 14.00 -2.97
CA GLY A 63 0.89 13.84 -3.24
C GLY A 63 1.20 13.16 -4.57
N ALA A 64 2.37 12.56 -4.66
CA ALA A 64 2.83 11.86 -5.86
C ALA A 64 3.92 10.85 -5.51
N LEU A 65 3.84 9.68 -6.13
CA LEU A 65 4.86 8.64 -6.07
C LEU A 65 5.48 8.45 -7.44
N GLU A 66 6.79 8.27 -7.49
CA GLU A 66 7.49 7.84 -8.69
C GLU A 66 7.82 6.36 -8.55
N PHE A 67 7.20 5.55 -9.37
CA PHE A 67 7.44 4.11 -9.43
C PHE A 67 8.51 3.81 -10.47
N GLU A 68 9.36 2.83 -10.15
CA GLU A 68 10.26 2.22 -11.13
C GLU A 68 9.84 0.77 -11.32
N ILE A 69 9.43 0.44 -12.55
CA ILE A 69 8.91 -0.88 -12.91
C ILE A 69 9.51 -1.26 -14.26
N GLU A 70 10.25 -2.36 -14.29
CA GLU A 70 10.87 -2.88 -15.52
C GLU A 70 11.69 -1.80 -16.27
N GLY A 71 12.46 -1.02 -15.53
CA GLY A 71 13.31 0.04 -16.08
C GLY A 71 12.56 1.31 -16.48
N ARG A 72 11.26 1.37 -16.27
CA ARG A 72 10.43 2.56 -16.55
C ARG A 72 10.16 3.32 -15.28
N GLN A 73 10.13 4.64 -15.40
CA GLN A 73 9.72 5.52 -14.32
C GLN A 73 8.31 6.02 -14.62
N ILE A 74 7.40 5.84 -13.66
CA ILE A 74 6.00 6.20 -13.79
C ILE A 74 5.63 7.07 -12.60
N VAL A 75 5.28 8.33 -12.85
CA VAL A 75 4.79 9.23 -11.80
C VAL A 75 3.29 9.09 -11.71
N VAL A 76 2.81 8.75 -10.50
CA VAL A 76 1.38 8.65 -10.19
C VAL A 76 1.06 9.74 -9.20
N SER A 77 0.18 10.66 -9.59
CA SER A 77 -0.20 11.84 -8.81
C SER A 77 -1.63 11.73 -8.31
N ALA A 78 -2.03 12.68 -7.45
CA ALA A 78 -3.36 12.72 -6.87
C ALA A 78 -4.46 12.52 -7.92
N GLY A 79 -5.40 11.62 -7.65
CA GLY A 79 -6.48 11.26 -8.55
C GLY A 79 -6.13 10.22 -9.60
N GLN A 80 -4.88 9.76 -9.63
CA GLN A 80 -4.42 8.75 -10.59
C GLN A 80 -4.29 7.38 -9.93
N VAL A 81 -4.37 6.35 -10.76
CA VAL A 81 -4.37 4.95 -10.31
C VAL A 81 -3.34 4.17 -11.12
N LEU A 82 -2.55 3.34 -10.42
CA LEU A 82 -1.60 2.42 -11.04
C LEU A 82 -1.97 0.99 -10.66
N ARG A 83 -2.07 0.12 -11.65
CA ARG A 83 -2.22 -1.31 -11.42
C ARG A 83 -0.87 -2.00 -11.62
N ILE A 84 -0.46 -2.79 -10.62
CA ILE A 84 0.77 -3.59 -10.68
C ILE A 84 0.37 -5.06 -10.68
N PRO A 85 0.68 -5.82 -11.76
CA PRO A 85 0.36 -7.24 -11.81
C PRO A 85 1.10 -8.05 -10.75
N SER A 86 0.58 -9.25 -10.48
CA SER A 86 1.20 -10.22 -9.57
C SER A 86 2.68 -10.44 -9.92
N ASN A 87 3.53 -10.42 -8.91
CA ASN A 87 4.97 -10.73 -8.97
C ASN A 87 5.83 -9.81 -9.84
N VAL A 88 5.31 -8.66 -10.25
CA VAL A 88 6.11 -7.67 -10.98
C VAL A 88 6.92 -6.83 -9.98
N PRO A 89 8.26 -6.86 -10.05
CA PRO A 89 9.09 -6.06 -9.15
C PRO A 89 8.84 -4.58 -9.35
N HIS A 90 8.75 -3.85 -8.24
CA HIS A 90 8.50 -2.41 -8.26
C HIS A 90 9.16 -1.72 -7.07
N ARG A 91 9.54 -0.47 -7.30
CA ARG A 91 10.14 0.43 -6.32
C ARG A 91 9.40 1.75 -6.41
N ALA A 92 9.30 2.48 -5.32
CA ALA A 92 8.67 3.80 -5.33
C ALA A 92 9.43 4.79 -4.45
N VAL A 93 9.37 6.06 -4.86
CA VAL A 93 9.89 7.19 -4.09
C VAL A 93 8.77 8.22 -3.98
N ALA A 94 8.54 8.73 -2.78
CA ALA A 94 7.58 9.81 -2.59
C ALA A 94 8.20 11.14 -3.03
N LEU A 95 7.60 11.76 -4.03
CA LEU A 95 8.03 13.07 -4.53
C LEU A 95 7.54 14.19 -3.62
N GLU A 96 6.47 13.93 -2.88
CA GLU A 96 5.85 14.81 -1.89
C GLU A 96 5.33 13.93 -0.76
N ASP A 97 4.92 14.54 0.35
CA ASP A 97 4.15 13.79 1.35
C ASP A 97 2.93 13.21 0.66
N THR A 98 2.77 11.90 0.73
CA THR A 98 1.79 11.17 -0.07
C THR A 98 0.89 10.35 0.82
N LEU A 99 -0.41 10.40 0.54
CA LEU A 99 -1.41 9.52 1.10
C LEU A 99 -2.00 8.72 -0.05
N ASP A 100 -1.89 7.40 0.02
CA ASP A 100 -2.46 6.52 -0.99
C ASP A 100 -3.40 5.48 -0.41
N LEU A 101 -4.19 4.86 -1.28
CA LEU A 101 -4.92 3.63 -0.98
C LEU A 101 -4.30 2.52 -1.81
N ASP A 102 -3.84 1.47 -1.14
CA ASP A 102 -3.36 0.26 -1.80
C ASP A 102 -4.40 -0.84 -1.63
N ILE A 103 -4.78 -1.45 -2.74
CA ILE A 103 -5.70 -2.59 -2.75
C ILE A 103 -4.91 -3.81 -3.21
N PHE A 104 -4.99 -4.89 -2.44
CA PHE A 104 -4.27 -6.14 -2.72
C PHE A 104 -5.22 -7.33 -2.80
N SER A 105 -5.00 -8.20 -3.75
CA SER A 105 -5.67 -9.50 -3.83
C SER A 105 -4.71 -10.52 -4.46
N PRO A 106 -4.43 -11.66 -3.81
CA PRO A 106 -4.83 -12.02 -2.44
C PRO A 106 -4.22 -11.10 -1.37
N ILE A 107 -4.60 -11.31 -0.13
CA ILE A 107 -4.17 -10.44 0.98
C ILE A 107 -2.65 -10.56 1.21
N ARG A 108 -2.05 -9.51 1.77
CA ARG A 108 -0.63 -9.43 2.11
C ARG A 108 -0.40 -10.01 3.50
N ILE A 109 -0.12 -11.31 3.57
CA ILE A 109 0.15 -12.00 4.84
C ILE A 109 1.38 -11.41 5.54
N ASP A 110 2.41 -11.02 4.77
CA ASP A 110 3.61 -10.39 5.33
C ASP A 110 3.31 -9.08 6.06
N TRP A 111 2.34 -8.31 5.60
CA TRP A 111 1.90 -7.09 6.28
C TRP A 111 1.16 -7.41 7.58
N LEU A 112 0.37 -8.46 7.58
CA LEU A 112 -0.43 -8.85 8.75
C LEU A 112 0.40 -9.49 9.84
N THR A 113 1.53 -10.11 9.49
CA THR A 113 2.41 -10.83 10.42
C THR A 113 3.67 -10.07 10.77
N GLY A 114 3.86 -8.86 10.24
CA GLY A 114 5.06 -8.06 10.50
C GLY A 114 6.31 -8.57 9.81
N GLN A 115 6.17 -9.37 8.76
CA GLN A 115 7.29 -9.96 8.02
C GLN A 115 7.68 -9.16 6.78
N ASP A 116 7.20 -7.95 6.65
CA ASP A 116 7.53 -7.01 5.59
C ASP A 116 8.82 -6.26 5.92
N HIS A 117 9.91 -6.99 6.09
CA HIS A 117 11.20 -6.45 6.54
C HIS A 117 11.76 -5.37 5.62
N TYR A 118 11.49 -5.48 4.31
CA TYR A 118 11.97 -4.49 3.34
C TYR A 118 11.45 -3.08 3.63
N LEU A 119 10.25 -2.95 4.18
CA LEU A 119 9.68 -1.66 4.58
C LEU A 119 10.22 -1.20 5.93
N ARG A 120 10.34 -2.13 6.89
CA ARG A 120 10.70 -1.79 8.26
C ARG A 120 12.16 -1.39 8.41
N ARG A 121 13.00 -1.78 7.47
CA ARG A 121 14.40 -1.38 7.43
C ARG A 121 14.64 -0.02 6.79
N GLY A 122 13.68 0.42 6.00
CA GLY A 122 13.77 1.64 5.25
C GLY A 122 13.51 2.86 6.07
#